data_9e3404ce066d861d1117ed00477c64e2
#
_entry.id   9e3404ce066d861d1117ed00477c64e2
#
_cell.length_a   1.000
_cell.length_b   1.000
_cell.length_c   1.000
_cell.angle_alpha   90.00
_cell.angle_beta   90.00
_cell.angle_gamma   90.00
#
_symmetry.space_group_name_H-M   'P 1'
#
loop_
_entity.id
_entity.type
_entity.pdbx_description
1 polymer ?
#
loop_
_entity_poly.entity_id
_entity_poly.type
_entity_poly.pdbx_seq_one_letter_code
_entity_poly.pdbx_strand_id
1 'polypeptide(L)'
;MSTMAHTQARPVPFAKRVLAWSAHLFTLTGVLWASLATIALYEGHIRQMWMWLGIALLVDAVDGSFARAVRVTEYAPGFDGATLDNIVDYLTWTFIPALFMVFYLPFGSRGLGIAAALIVCLSSMFCYCNVSLKTPDHYFMGFPAA
;
A
#
# COMPACT_ATOMS: atom_id res chain seq x y z
N MET A 1 24.93 -36.00 22.97
CA MET A 1 24.93 -35.88 21.49
C MET A 1 23.45 -35.76 21.08
N SER A 2 22.99 -34.53 20.91
CA SER A 2 21.60 -34.25 20.54
C SER A 2 21.54 -34.07 19.02
N THR A 3 20.91 -35.04 18.36
CA THR A 3 20.72 -35.05 16.89
C THR A 3 19.66 -34.02 16.55
N MET A 4 20.06 -32.83 16.07
CA MET A 4 19.12 -31.88 15.50
C MET A 4 18.52 -32.50 14.23
N ALA A 5 17.25 -32.89 14.33
CA ALA A 5 16.48 -33.32 13.19
C ALA A 5 16.26 -32.11 12.27
N HIS A 6 17.01 -32.04 11.18
CA HIS A 6 16.71 -31.15 10.05
C HIS A 6 15.33 -31.54 9.50
N THR A 7 14.30 -30.81 9.90
CA THR A 7 12.99 -30.89 9.26
C THR A 7 13.14 -30.40 7.82
N GLN A 8 13.29 -31.33 6.88
CA GLN A 8 13.30 -31.02 5.45
C GLN A 8 11.93 -30.42 5.10
N ALA A 9 11.88 -29.10 4.88
CA ALA A 9 10.71 -28.42 4.38
C ALA A 9 10.31 -29.06 3.03
N ARG A 10 9.10 -29.59 2.94
CA ARG A 10 8.57 -30.18 1.71
C ARG A 10 8.62 -29.13 0.59
N PRO A 11 9.11 -29.46 -0.61
CA PRO A 11 9.15 -28.51 -1.72
C PRO A 11 7.73 -28.00 -2.04
N VAL A 12 7.57 -26.68 -2.03
CA VAL A 12 6.29 -26.04 -2.36
C VAL A 12 5.93 -26.36 -3.82
N PRO A 13 4.72 -26.88 -4.10
CA PRO A 13 4.28 -27.18 -5.46
C PRO A 13 4.39 -25.95 -6.36
N PHE A 14 4.89 -26.12 -7.58
CA PHE A 14 5.10 -25.02 -8.55
C PHE A 14 3.85 -24.15 -8.75
N ALA A 15 2.68 -24.78 -8.88
CA ALA A 15 1.40 -24.07 -9.05
C ALA A 15 1.09 -23.11 -7.87
N LYS A 16 1.38 -23.51 -6.63
CA LYS A 16 1.17 -22.66 -5.45
C LYS A 16 2.12 -21.47 -5.41
N ARG A 17 3.37 -21.66 -5.85
CA ARG A 17 4.32 -20.55 -6.00
C ARG A 17 3.86 -19.55 -7.05
N VAL A 18 3.45 -20.02 -8.23
CA VAL A 18 2.91 -19.15 -9.29
C VAL A 18 1.71 -18.36 -8.79
N LEU A 19 0.81 -19.00 -8.06
CA LEU A 19 -0.38 -18.35 -7.51
C LEU A 19 -0.02 -17.30 -6.44
N ALA A 20 0.97 -17.55 -5.59
CA ALA A 20 1.46 -16.58 -4.62
C ALA A 20 2.11 -15.37 -5.30
N TRP A 21 2.92 -15.59 -6.35
CA TRP A 21 3.51 -14.51 -7.11
C TRP A 21 2.48 -13.69 -7.91
N SER A 22 1.39 -14.31 -8.37
CA SER A 22 0.31 -13.57 -9.05
C SER A 22 -0.40 -12.61 -8.10
N ALA A 23 -0.49 -12.91 -6.80
CA ALA A 23 -1.01 -11.97 -5.82
C ALA A 23 -0.10 -10.73 -5.70
N HIS A 24 1.21 -10.91 -5.57
CA HIS A 24 2.14 -9.76 -5.54
C HIS A 24 2.12 -8.93 -6.83
N LEU A 25 2.02 -9.58 -7.99
CA LEU A 25 1.87 -8.88 -9.26
C LEU A 25 0.55 -8.10 -9.34
N PHE A 26 -0.50 -8.60 -8.73
CA PHE A 26 -1.79 -7.91 -8.67
C PHE A 26 -1.68 -6.63 -7.82
N THR A 27 -1.09 -6.69 -6.62
CA THR A 27 -0.79 -5.50 -5.78
C THR A 27 0.09 -4.50 -6.55
N LEU A 28 1.10 -4.98 -7.29
CA LEU A 28 1.94 -4.11 -8.12
C LEU A 28 1.16 -3.33 -9.18
N THR A 29 0.00 -3.81 -9.62
CA THR A 29 -0.85 -3.01 -10.54
C THR A 29 -1.31 -1.70 -9.91
N GLY A 30 -1.33 -1.58 -8.58
CA GLY A 30 -1.60 -0.34 -7.87
C GLY A 30 -0.65 0.79 -8.28
N VAL A 31 0.62 0.48 -8.56
CA VAL A 31 1.61 1.45 -9.06
C VAL A 31 1.21 1.98 -10.45
N LEU A 32 0.62 1.14 -11.32
CA LEU A 32 0.12 1.58 -12.62
C LEU A 32 -0.99 2.62 -12.45
N TRP A 33 -1.96 2.35 -11.59
CA TRP A 33 -3.07 3.27 -11.33
C TRP A 33 -2.60 4.56 -10.66
N ALA A 34 -1.64 4.47 -9.71
CA ALA A 34 -0.99 5.63 -9.11
C ALA A 34 -0.27 6.49 -10.16
N SER A 35 0.44 5.87 -11.10
CA SER A 35 1.12 6.57 -12.18
C SER A 35 0.13 7.30 -13.11
N LEU A 36 -0.96 6.64 -13.52
CA LEU A 36 -2.01 7.23 -14.33
C LEU A 36 -2.72 8.39 -13.60
N ALA A 37 -2.96 8.24 -12.28
CA ALA A 37 -3.50 9.32 -11.45
C ALA A 37 -2.56 10.53 -11.39
N THR A 38 -1.24 10.28 -11.26
CA THR A 38 -0.23 11.35 -11.23
C THR A 38 -0.15 12.09 -12.57
N ILE A 39 -0.18 11.38 -13.68
CA ILE A 39 -0.21 11.98 -15.03
C ILE A 39 -1.47 12.82 -15.19
N ALA A 40 -2.64 12.29 -14.85
CA ALA A 40 -3.90 13.03 -14.92
C ALA A 40 -3.90 14.29 -14.03
N LEU A 41 -3.28 14.22 -12.84
CA LEU A 41 -3.08 15.37 -11.97
C LEU A 41 -2.21 16.44 -12.63
N TYR A 42 -1.08 16.03 -13.24
CA TYR A 42 -0.17 16.94 -13.94
C TYR A 42 -0.83 17.63 -15.14
N GLU A 43 -1.66 16.90 -15.89
CA GLU A 43 -2.42 17.41 -17.03
C GLU A 43 -3.64 18.25 -16.64
N GLY A 44 -3.97 18.35 -15.35
CA GLY A 44 -5.14 19.07 -14.85
C GLY A 44 -6.46 18.32 -15.01
N HIS A 45 -6.42 17.05 -15.36
CA HIS A 45 -7.59 16.20 -15.54
C HIS A 45 -8.07 15.59 -14.20
N ILE A 46 -8.55 16.44 -13.29
CA ILE A 46 -8.83 16.07 -11.89
C ILE A 46 -9.85 14.94 -11.76
N ARG A 47 -10.87 14.89 -12.62
CA ARG A 47 -11.84 13.77 -12.60
C ARG A 47 -11.19 12.43 -12.94
N GLN A 48 -10.26 12.42 -13.87
CA GLN A 48 -9.52 11.21 -14.25
C GLN A 48 -8.57 10.79 -13.12
N MET A 49 -7.90 11.75 -12.47
CA MET A 49 -7.08 11.47 -11.29
C MET A 49 -7.89 10.70 -10.23
N TRP A 50 -9.06 11.24 -9.83
CA TRP A 50 -9.91 10.58 -8.84
C TRP A 50 -10.46 9.24 -9.31
N MET A 51 -10.74 9.11 -10.61
CA MET A 51 -11.15 7.82 -11.18
C MET A 51 -10.05 6.77 -11.06
N TRP A 52 -8.80 7.11 -11.38
CA TRP A 52 -7.68 6.18 -11.26
C TRP A 52 -7.38 5.82 -9.80
N LEU A 53 -7.47 6.77 -8.87
CA LEU A 53 -7.36 6.49 -7.43
C LEU A 53 -8.51 5.60 -6.93
N GLY A 54 -9.72 5.78 -7.44
CA GLY A 54 -10.85 4.90 -7.15
C GLY A 54 -10.65 3.47 -7.64
N ILE A 55 -10.03 3.30 -8.82
CA ILE A 55 -9.65 1.96 -9.33
C ILE A 55 -8.55 1.36 -8.46
N ALA A 56 -7.55 2.15 -8.05
CA ALA A 56 -6.51 1.70 -7.13
C ALA A 56 -7.12 1.18 -5.81
N LEU A 57 -8.11 1.88 -5.26
CA LEU A 57 -8.86 1.43 -4.07
C LEU A 57 -9.54 0.07 -4.26
N LEU A 58 -10.18 -0.13 -5.41
CA LEU A 58 -10.86 -1.39 -5.69
C LEU A 58 -9.86 -2.55 -5.81
N VAL A 59 -8.70 -2.28 -6.41
CA VAL A 59 -7.61 -3.26 -6.51
C VAL A 59 -7.09 -3.62 -5.12
N ASP A 60 -6.80 -2.63 -4.28
CA ASP A 60 -6.35 -2.78 -2.90
C ASP A 60 -7.35 -3.58 -2.04
N ALA A 61 -8.66 -3.25 -2.12
CA ALA A 61 -9.69 -3.99 -1.40
C ALA A 61 -9.75 -5.48 -1.76
N VAL A 62 -9.38 -5.83 -3.00
CA VAL A 62 -9.40 -7.21 -3.50
C VAL A 62 -8.10 -7.94 -3.20
N ASP A 63 -6.93 -7.27 -3.31
CA ASP A 63 -5.62 -7.93 -3.22
C ASP A 63 -5.34 -8.50 -1.83
N GLY A 64 -5.69 -7.81 -0.74
CA GLY A 64 -5.58 -8.33 0.62
C GLY A 64 -6.43 -9.58 0.85
N SER A 65 -7.61 -9.66 0.25
CA SER A 65 -8.45 -10.87 0.30
C SER A 65 -7.86 -11.99 -0.55
N PHE A 66 -7.34 -11.66 -1.71
CA PHE A 66 -6.67 -12.60 -2.61
C PHE A 66 -5.38 -13.15 -1.98
N ALA A 67 -4.51 -12.30 -1.43
CA ALA A 67 -3.28 -12.71 -0.76
C ALA A 67 -3.53 -13.69 0.41
N ARG A 68 -4.57 -13.44 1.22
CA ARG A 68 -4.99 -14.34 2.30
C ARG A 68 -5.50 -15.68 1.76
N ALA A 69 -6.33 -15.68 0.71
CA ALA A 69 -6.87 -16.90 0.10
C ALA A 69 -5.77 -17.80 -0.46
N VAL A 70 -4.68 -17.23 -1.00
CA VAL A 70 -3.56 -17.97 -1.62
C VAL A 70 -2.45 -18.31 -0.64
N ARG A 71 -2.55 -17.89 0.64
CA ARG A 71 -1.52 -18.09 1.68
C ARG A 71 -0.12 -17.63 1.20
N VAL A 72 -0.02 -16.41 0.73
CA VAL A 72 1.19 -15.86 0.11
C VAL A 72 2.41 -15.98 1.02
N THR A 73 2.28 -15.72 2.32
CA THR A 73 3.37 -15.81 3.31
C THR A 73 3.93 -17.22 3.44
N GLU A 74 3.13 -18.27 3.16
CA GLU A 74 3.57 -19.67 3.21
C GLU A 74 4.33 -20.06 1.93
N TYR A 75 3.91 -19.56 0.77
CA TYR A 75 4.41 -20.02 -0.54
C TYR A 75 5.41 -19.10 -1.20
N ALA A 76 5.53 -17.84 -0.74
CA ALA A 76 6.52 -16.86 -1.17
C ALA A 76 7.19 -16.16 0.05
N PRO A 77 7.84 -16.90 0.98
CA PRO A 77 8.33 -16.33 2.24
C PRO A 77 9.47 -15.33 2.09
N GLY A 78 10.07 -15.21 0.90
CA GLY A 78 11.17 -14.28 0.62
C GLY A 78 10.73 -12.91 0.11
N PHE A 79 9.43 -12.65 -0.01
CA PHE A 79 8.90 -11.38 -0.48
C PHE A 79 7.91 -10.77 0.52
N ASP A 80 8.19 -9.55 0.96
CA ASP A 80 7.33 -8.84 1.91
C ASP A 80 6.19 -8.10 1.19
N GLY A 81 5.08 -8.81 1.00
CA GLY A 81 3.88 -8.25 0.39
C GLY A 81 3.23 -7.15 1.21
N ALA A 82 3.36 -7.17 2.53
CA ALA A 82 2.81 -6.12 3.39
C ALA A 82 3.58 -4.79 3.23
N THR A 83 4.89 -4.87 3.07
CA THR A 83 5.69 -3.67 2.74
C THR A 83 5.33 -3.13 1.36
N LEU A 84 5.14 -4.00 0.35
CA LEU A 84 4.69 -3.59 -0.98
C LEU A 84 3.35 -2.86 -0.92
N ASP A 85 2.37 -3.43 -0.23
CA ASP A 85 1.04 -2.89 -0.02
C ASP A 85 1.09 -1.51 0.64
N ASN A 86 1.82 -1.38 1.76
CA ASN A 86 2.02 -0.10 2.43
C ASN A 86 2.63 0.99 1.52
N ILE A 87 3.53 0.63 0.60
CA ILE A 87 4.14 1.57 -0.34
C ILE A 87 3.10 2.03 -1.37
N VAL A 88 2.32 1.11 -1.92
CA VAL A 88 1.26 1.43 -2.90
C VAL A 88 0.20 2.32 -2.25
N ASP A 89 -0.23 1.98 -1.04
CA ASP A 89 -1.18 2.75 -0.25
C ASP A 89 -0.69 4.16 0.04
N TYR A 90 0.56 4.29 0.47
CA TYR A 90 1.15 5.60 0.70
C TYR A 90 1.13 6.48 -0.56
N LEU A 91 1.42 5.89 -1.73
CA LEU A 91 1.37 6.62 -3.01
C LEU A 91 -0.06 7.06 -3.35
N THR A 92 -1.03 6.16 -3.26
CA THR A 92 -2.40 6.39 -3.72
C THR A 92 -3.24 7.21 -2.73
N TRP A 93 -3.08 6.96 -1.43
CA TRP A 93 -3.92 7.56 -0.38
C TRP A 93 -3.31 8.78 0.30
N THR A 94 -2.01 8.95 0.20
CA THR A 94 -1.32 10.06 0.86
C THR A 94 -0.64 10.97 -0.13
N PHE A 95 0.31 10.45 -0.91
CA PHE A 95 1.21 11.27 -1.70
C PHE A 95 0.49 12.00 -2.86
N ILE A 96 -0.29 11.29 -3.67
CA ILE A 96 -1.01 11.90 -4.80
C ILE A 96 -2.09 12.88 -4.31
N PRO A 97 -2.93 12.56 -3.30
CA PRO A 97 -3.82 13.54 -2.69
C PRO A 97 -3.10 14.76 -2.09
N ALA A 98 -1.93 14.59 -1.48
CA ALA A 98 -1.14 15.70 -0.97
C ALA A 98 -0.65 16.63 -2.10
N LEU A 99 -0.22 16.08 -3.23
CA LEU A 99 0.10 16.86 -4.42
C LEU A 99 -1.13 17.62 -4.96
N PHE A 100 -2.29 16.96 -5.01
CA PHE A 100 -3.54 17.62 -5.38
C PHE A 100 -3.83 18.81 -4.44
N MET A 101 -3.63 18.67 -3.14
CA MET A 101 -3.79 19.77 -2.19
C MET A 101 -2.92 20.97 -2.54
N VAL A 102 -1.64 20.75 -2.86
CA VAL A 102 -0.69 21.84 -3.20
C VAL A 102 -1.12 22.61 -4.45
N PHE A 103 -1.63 21.89 -5.46
CA PHE A 103 -1.89 22.49 -6.77
C PHE A 103 -3.30 23.05 -6.92
N TYR A 104 -4.28 22.52 -6.20
CA TYR A 104 -5.69 22.78 -6.46
C TYR A 104 -6.49 23.32 -5.27
N LEU A 105 -5.99 23.21 -4.03
CA LEU A 105 -6.70 23.76 -2.88
C LEU A 105 -6.27 25.19 -2.55
N PRO A 106 -7.22 26.08 -2.19
CA PRO A 106 -6.96 27.48 -1.91
C PRO A 106 -6.43 27.68 -0.47
N PHE A 107 -5.15 27.42 -0.23
CA PHE A 107 -4.52 27.65 1.08
C PHE A 107 -4.11 29.11 1.35
N GLY A 108 -4.49 30.05 0.48
CA GLY A 108 -4.11 31.47 0.62
C GLY A 108 -2.67 31.76 0.18
N SER A 109 -1.72 30.85 0.37
CA SER A 109 -0.38 30.94 -0.22
C SER A 109 0.14 29.55 -0.60
N ARG A 110 1.02 29.51 -1.61
CA ARG A 110 1.65 28.26 -2.05
C ARG A 110 2.49 27.62 -0.93
N GLY A 111 3.12 28.43 -0.09
CA GLY A 111 3.91 27.94 1.05
C GLY A 111 3.07 27.21 2.07
N LEU A 112 1.88 27.70 2.39
CA LEU A 112 0.95 27.03 3.30
C LEU A 112 0.44 25.71 2.71
N GLY A 113 0.15 25.66 1.43
CA GLY A 113 -0.25 24.41 0.75
C GLY A 113 0.85 23.36 0.81
N ILE A 114 2.11 23.74 0.56
CA ILE A 114 3.27 22.85 0.66
C ILE A 114 3.45 22.37 2.10
N ALA A 115 3.38 23.28 3.09
CA ALA A 115 3.53 22.92 4.50
C ALA A 115 2.45 21.91 4.94
N ALA A 116 1.19 22.16 4.57
CA ALA A 116 0.09 21.24 4.86
C ALA A 116 0.31 19.85 4.22
N ALA A 117 0.69 19.80 2.95
CA ALA A 117 0.99 18.56 2.25
C ALA A 117 2.15 17.79 2.90
N LEU A 118 3.22 18.47 3.31
CA LEU A 118 4.35 17.86 4.01
C LEU A 118 3.93 17.29 5.37
N ILE A 119 3.10 18.00 6.13
CA ILE A 119 2.58 17.49 7.41
C ILE A 119 1.76 16.21 7.18
N VAL A 120 0.88 16.20 6.18
CA VAL A 120 0.10 15.01 5.82
C VAL A 120 1.02 13.86 5.44
N CYS A 121 2.01 14.08 4.57
CA CYS A 121 2.94 13.04 4.14
C CYS A 121 3.77 12.49 5.31
N LEU A 122 4.32 13.35 6.16
CA LEU A 122 5.15 12.94 7.29
C LEU A 122 4.34 12.20 8.36
N SER A 123 3.15 12.69 8.71
CA SER A 123 2.28 12.02 9.68
C SER A 123 1.79 10.66 9.20
N SER A 124 1.43 10.56 7.93
CA SER A 124 1.04 9.29 7.31
C SER A 124 2.20 8.30 7.29
N MET A 125 3.39 8.72 6.86
CA MET A 125 4.58 7.87 6.85
C MET A 125 4.93 7.38 8.25
N PHE A 126 4.84 8.25 9.27
CA PHE A 126 5.03 7.85 10.66
C PHE A 126 4.01 6.77 11.08
N CYS A 127 2.75 6.90 10.67
CA CYS A 127 1.70 5.92 10.94
C CYS A 127 2.00 4.57 10.27
N TYR A 128 2.39 4.55 9.00
CA TYR A 128 2.73 3.32 8.27
C TYR A 128 3.95 2.61 8.86
N CYS A 129 4.94 3.36 9.35
CA CYS A 129 6.17 2.80 9.94
C CYS A 129 6.01 2.35 11.39
N ASN A 130 4.97 2.82 12.09
CA ASN A 130 4.80 2.51 13.51
C ASN A 130 4.15 1.13 13.71
N VAL A 131 5.00 0.13 13.91
CA VAL A 131 4.57 -1.27 14.11
C VAL A 131 3.76 -1.44 15.41
N SER A 132 3.96 -0.58 16.41
CA SER A 132 3.24 -0.66 17.70
C SER A 132 1.76 -0.28 17.59
N LEU A 133 1.35 0.39 16.52
CA LEU A 133 -0.05 0.71 16.22
C LEU A 133 -0.78 -0.44 15.51
N LYS A 134 -0.06 -1.47 15.07
CA LYS A 134 -0.63 -2.66 14.45
C LYS A 134 -0.97 -3.66 15.56
N THR A 135 -2.25 -3.96 15.74
CA THR A 135 -2.68 -5.01 16.66
C THR A 135 -2.40 -6.39 16.08
N PRO A 136 -2.28 -7.47 16.92
CA PRO A 136 -2.11 -8.84 16.44
C PRO A 136 -3.22 -9.29 15.47
N ASP A 137 -4.38 -8.65 15.51
CA ASP A 137 -5.55 -8.92 14.68
C ASP A 137 -5.53 -8.16 13.33
N HIS A 138 -4.38 -7.55 12.96
CA HIS A 138 -4.20 -6.74 11.75
C HIS A 138 -5.06 -5.47 11.66
N TYR A 139 -5.59 -4.98 12.78
CA TYR A 139 -6.25 -3.68 12.87
C TYR A 139 -5.27 -2.61 13.34
N PHE A 140 -5.47 -1.37 12.88
CA PHE A 140 -4.79 -0.23 13.46
C PHE A 140 -5.54 0.20 14.73
N MET A 141 -4.83 0.43 15.82
CA MET A 141 -5.38 1.19 16.94
C MET A 141 -5.62 2.61 16.42
N GLY A 142 -6.90 2.97 16.27
CA GLY A 142 -7.30 4.32 15.88
C GLY A 142 -6.74 5.35 16.87
N PHE A 143 -6.80 6.62 16.46
CA PHE A 143 -6.45 7.74 17.35
C PHE A 143 -7.13 7.50 18.71
N PRO A 144 -6.40 7.47 19.84
CA PRO A 144 -7.05 7.38 21.13
C PRO A 144 -7.96 8.60 21.25
N ALA A 145 -9.26 8.36 21.16
CA ALA A 145 -10.23 9.33 21.61
C ALA A 145 -10.00 9.47 23.12
N ALA A 146 -9.36 10.55 23.52
CA ALA A 146 -9.20 10.91 24.92
C ALA A 146 -10.56 11.23 25.52
#